data_d31adb43e49bc096349527a54fef733d
#
_entry.id   d31adb43e49bc096349527a54fef733d
#
_cell.length_a   1.000
_cell.length_b   1.000
_cell.length_c   1.000
_cell.angle_alpha   90.00
_cell.angle_beta   90.00
_cell.angle_gamma   90.00
#
_symmetry.space_group_name_H-M   'P 1'
#
loop_
_entity.id
_entity.type
_entity.pdbx_description
1 polymer ?
#
loop_
_entity_poly.entity_id
_entity_poly.type
_entity_poly.pdbx_seq_one_letter_code
_entity_poly.pdbx_strand_id
1 'polypeptide(L)'
;CVKAVDFIYSLPEFDGSTIGVTGGSQGGALSIVTAGLDPRIKFLAALYPALCDHVGYLNGRAGGWPHYFRYTPPKANEMETLAYFDVVNFARRIKVEGWYSWGFNDQTCPPTSMYAAYNVIPGNKELHLYLRTGHWTYPEQERARLEWLKEKCK
;
A
#
# COMPACT_ATOMS: atom_id res chain seq x y z
N CYS A 1 7.77 10.07 -4.59
CA CYS A 1 8.43 9.07 -3.72
C CYS A 1 9.80 8.67 -4.27
N VAL A 2 9.93 8.24 -5.57
CA VAL A 2 11.24 7.86 -6.14
C VAL A 2 12.26 9.00 -6.01
N LYS A 3 11.87 10.24 -6.26
CA LYS A 3 12.74 11.41 -6.06
C LYS A 3 13.20 11.60 -4.60
N ALA A 4 12.39 11.21 -3.62
CA ALA A 4 12.82 11.22 -2.22
C ALA A 4 13.89 10.14 -1.96
N VAL A 5 13.79 8.98 -2.60
CA VAL A 5 14.83 7.95 -2.55
C VAL A 5 16.13 8.47 -3.20
N ASP A 6 16.06 9.12 -4.36
CA ASP A 6 17.21 9.75 -5.01
C ASP A 6 17.90 10.77 -4.08
N PHE A 7 17.09 11.58 -3.39
CA PHE A 7 17.60 12.54 -2.41
C PHE A 7 18.32 11.87 -1.24
N ILE A 8 17.74 10.80 -0.65
CA ILE A 8 18.38 10.05 0.45
C ILE A 8 19.73 9.50 -0.01
N TYR A 9 19.82 8.93 -1.22
CA TYR A 9 21.07 8.42 -1.78
C TYR A 9 22.11 9.50 -2.08
N SER A 10 21.72 10.77 -2.12
CA SER A 10 22.65 11.90 -2.29
C SER A 10 23.21 12.45 -0.98
N LEU A 11 22.67 12.01 0.17
CA LEU A 11 23.13 12.46 1.48
C LEU A 11 24.42 11.77 1.87
N PRO A 12 25.46 12.51 2.29
CA PRO A 12 26.72 11.92 2.71
C PRO A 12 26.63 11.08 3.99
N GLU A 13 25.57 11.28 4.78
CA GLU A 13 25.29 10.52 6.01
C GLU A 13 24.65 9.16 5.74
N PHE A 14 24.13 8.92 4.53
CA PHE A 14 23.51 7.66 4.17
C PHE A 14 24.56 6.69 3.65
N ASP A 15 24.70 5.56 4.32
CA ASP A 15 25.69 4.52 3.99
C ASP A 15 25.35 3.68 2.74
N GLY A 16 24.22 3.93 2.11
CA GLY A 16 23.76 3.20 0.92
C GLY A 16 23.20 1.80 1.18
N SER A 17 23.06 1.38 2.43
CA SER A 17 22.77 -0.02 2.77
C SER A 17 21.28 -0.36 2.68
N THR A 18 20.42 0.31 3.44
CA THR A 18 19.05 -0.15 3.66
C THR A 18 18.05 1.02 3.66
N ILE A 19 17.09 0.97 2.73
CA ILE A 19 15.91 1.85 2.73
C ILE A 19 14.65 1.00 2.74
N GLY A 20 13.77 1.27 3.71
CA GLY A 20 12.39 0.79 3.73
C GLY A 20 11.41 1.92 3.50
N VAL A 21 10.18 1.57 3.16
CA VAL A 21 9.07 2.53 3.02
C VAL A 21 7.89 2.13 3.90
N THR A 22 7.24 3.12 4.49
CA THR A 22 6.06 2.87 5.34
C THR A 22 5.07 4.02 5.25
N GLY A 23 3.80 3.72 5.47
CA GLY A 23 2.74 4.71 5.53
C GLY A 23 1.36 4.10 5.73
N GLY A 24 0.40 4.97 6.06
CA GLY A 24 -1.02 4.63 6.18
C GLY A 24 -1.85 5.32 5.10
N SER A 25 -2.97 4.72 4.73
CA SER A 25 -3.91 5.27 3.74
C SER A 25 -3.24 5.58 2.39
N GLN A 26 -3.25 6.82 1.95
CA GLN A 26 -2.50 7.24 0.76
C GLN A 26 -1.00 6.97 0.90
N GLY A 27 -0.43 7.16 2.10
CA GLY A 27 0.98 6.82 2.37
C GLY A 27 1.25 5.32 2.26
N GLY A 28 0.30 4.46 2.65
CA GLY A 28 0.36 3.01 2.44
C GLY A 28 0.35 2.65 0.95
N ALA A 29 -0.52 3.29 0.18
CA ALA A 29 -0.56 3.18 -1.28
C ALA A 29 0.78 3.56 -1.93
N LEU A 30 1.31 4.74 -1.56
CA LEU A 30 2.58 5.24 -2.08
C LEU A 30 3.77 4.36 -1.67
N SER A 31 3.72 3.72 -0.50
CA SER A 31 4.73 2.73 -0.09
C SER A 31 4.74 1.52 -1.01
N ILE A 32 3.56 0.98 -1.34
CA ILE A 32 3.40 -0.13 -2.30
C ILE A 32 3.91 0.26 -3.69
N VAL A 33 3.49 1.44 -4.18
CA VAL A 33 3.93 1.96 -5.49
C VAL A 33 5.44 2.13 -5.54
N THR A 34 6.03 2.72 -4.49
CA THR A 34 7.48 2.96 -4.43
C THR A 34 8.26 1.66 -4.43
N ALA A 35 7.86 0.69 -3.60
CA ALA A 35 8.50 -0.64 -3.56
C ALA A 35 8.34 -1.43 -4.87
N GLY A 36 7.22 -1.22 -5.59
CA GLY A 36 7.00 -1.84 -6.90
C GLY A 36 7.79 -1.20 -8.05
N LEU A 37 8.25 0.04 -7.89
CA LEU A 37 8.95 0.81 -8.92
C LEU A 37 10.46 0.93 -8.68
N ASP A 38 10.90 0.98 -7.42
CA ASP A 38 12.29 1.27 -7.08
C ASP A 38 12.96 0.05 -6.42
N PRO A 39 13.91 -0.60 -7.11
CA PRO A 39 14.59 -1.81 -6.59
C PRO A 39 15.53 -1.53 -5.41
N ARG A 40 15.77 -0.26 -5.08
CA ARG A 40 16.57 0.14 -3.91
C ARG A 40 15.80 -0.06 -2.61
N ILE A 41 14.45 -0.12 -2.66
CA ILE A 41 13.64 -0.42 -1.49
C ILE A 41 13.86 -1.89 -1.08
N LYS A 42 14.11 -2.13 0.19
CA LYS A 42 14.42 -3.46 0.74
C LYS A 42 13.26 -4.11 1.50
N PHE A 43 12.36 -3.31 2.05
CA PHE A 43 11.15 -3.77 2.74
C PHE A 43 10.08 -2.67 2.75
N LEU A 44 8.85 -3.05 3.04
CA LEU A 44 7.76 -2.09 3.20
C LEU A 44 6.79 -2.47 4.32
N ALA A 45 6.20 -1.46 4.97
CA ALA A 45 5.08 -1.64 5.88
C ALA A 45 3.92 -0.72 5.49
N ALA A 46 2.79 -1.32 5.05
CA ALA A 46 1.63 -0.57 4.58
C ALA A 46 0.42 -0.80 5.48
N LEU A 47 -0.15 0.31 5.98
CA LEU A 47 -1.37 0.34 6.78
C LEU A 47 -2.54 0.79 5.91
N TYR A 48 -3.63 0.05 5.95
CA TYR A 48 -4.90 0.35 5.25
C TYR A 48 -4.71 1.12 3.93
N PRO A 49 -3.97 0.56 2.95
CA PRO A 49 -3.59 1.28 1.73
C PRO A 49 -4.80 1.72 0.91
N ALA A 50 -4.80 3.00 0.51
CA ALA A 50 -5.78 3.58 -0.42
C ALA A 50 -5.43 3.25 -1.88
N LEU A 51 -6.19 3.78 -2.83
CA LEU A 51 -5.94 3.72 -4.28
C LEU A 51 -5.87 2.29 -4.85
N CYS A 52 -6.48 1.32 -4.18
CA CYS A 52 -6.52 -0.07 -4.61
C CYS A 52 -7.87 -0.40 -5.25
N ASP A 53 -7.84 -1.14 -6.36
CA ASP A 53 -9.03 -1.68 -7.02
C ASP A 53 -10.06 -0.59 -7.39
N HIS A 54 -9.64 0.38 -8.17
CA HIS A 54 -10.49 1.49 -8.62
C HIS A 54 -11.75 1.04 -9.35
N VAL A 55 -11.71 -0.11 -10.02
CA VAL A 55 -12.84 -0.69 -10.74
C VAL A 55 -13.71 -1.63 -9.89
N GLY A 56 -13.46 -1.72 -8.59
CA GLY A 56 -14.17 -2.62 -7.68
C GLY A 56 -15.68 -2.51 -7.78
N TYR A 57 -16.23 -1.29 -7.77
CA TYR A 57 -17.68 -1.06 -7.87
C TYR A 57 -18.28 -1.56 -9.18
N LEU A 58 -17.55 -1.51 -10.28
CA LEU A 58 -18.01 -2.06 -11.57
C LEU A 58 -18.02 -3.60 -11.56
N ASN A 59 -17.28 -4.20 -10.65
CA ASN A 59 -17.18 -5.65 -10.48
C ASN A 59 -17.99 -6.17 -9.27
N GLY A 60 -18.95 -5.40 -8.76
CA GLY A 60 -19.84 -5.80 -7.68
C GLY A 60 -19.21 -5.89 -6.30
N ARG A 61 -18.07 -5.23 -6.05
CA ARG A 61 -17.42 -5.15 -4.74
C ARG A 61 -17.00 -3.72 -4.41
N ALA A 62 -16.77 -3.43 -3.13
CA ALA A 62 -16.33 -2.10 -2.74
C ALA A 62 -14.90 -1.85 -3.23
N GLY A 63 -14.72 -0.81 -4.07
CA GLY A 63 -13.43 -0.28 -4.49
C GLY A 63 -12.82 0.62 -3.42
N GLY A 64 -11.51 0.82 -3.46
CA GLY A 64 -10.80 1.67 -2.51
C GLY A 64 -11.05 3.16 -2.70
N TRP A 65 -10.65 3.95 -1.70
CA TRP A 65 -10.63 5.40 -1.83
C TRP A 65 -9.84 5.81 -3.09
N PRO A 66 -10.33 6.79 -3.90
CA PRO A 66 -11.43 7.70 -3.67
C PRO A 66 -12.81 7.23 -4.17
N HIS A 67 -13.06 5.93 -4.23
CA HIS A 67 -14.36 5.33 -4.57
C HIS A 67 -14.85 5.66 -5.97
N TYR A 68 -13.96 5.62 -6.96
CA TYR A 68 -14.33 5.77 -8.37
C TYR A 68 -15.46 4.81 -8.74
N PHE A 69 -16.38 5.30 -9.54
CA PHE A 69 -17.53 4.55 -10.05
C PHE A 69 -18.57 4.07 -9.02
N ARG A 70 -18.47 4.54 -7.76
CA ARG A 70 -19.48 4.18 -6.75
C ARG A 70 -20.89 4.66 -7.13
N TYR A 71 -20.98 5.83 -7.72
CA TYR A 71 -22.25 6.49 -8.05
C TYR A 71 -22.36 6.92 -9.51
N THR A 72 -21.30 6.90 -10.27
CA THR A 72 -21.22 7.40 -11.63
C THR A 72 -20.50 6.38 -12.51
N PRO A 73 -21.07 5.99 -13.66
CA PRO A 73 -20.38 5.10 -14.59
C PRO A 73 -19.13 5.77 -15.17
N PRO A 74 -18.15 4.99 -15.63
CA PRO A 74 -16.93 5.52 -16.23
C PRO A 74 -17.23 6.26 -17.54
N LYS A 75 -16.50 7.34 -17.78
CA LYS A 75 -16.44 8.01 -19.09
C LYS A 75 -15.49 7.23 -20.02
N ALA A 76 -15.54 7.56 -21.32
CA ALA A 76 -14.63 6.99 -22.29
C ALA A 76 -13.15 7.19 -21.84
N ASN A 77 -12.35 6.13 -21.93
CA ASN A 77 -10.93 6.07 -21.57
C ASN A 77 -10.59 6.26 -20.07
N GLU A 78 -11.59 6.50 -19.20
CA GLU A 78 -11.33 6.72 -17.77
C GLU A 78 -10.81 5.45 -17.09
N MET A 79 -11.38 4.30 -17.41
CA MET A 79 -10.93 3.00 -16.87
C MET A 79 -9.50 2.67 -17.28
N GLU A 80 -9.15 2.92 -18.55
CA GLU A 80 -7.78 2.71 -19.03
C GLU A 80 -6.80 3.64 -18.32
N THR A 81 -7.13 4.91 -18.18
CA THR A 81 -6.31 5.88 -17.46
C THR A 81 -6.13 5.49 -15.99
N LEU A 82 -7.21 5.13 -15.29
CA LEU A 82 -7.16 4.76 -13.88
C LEU A 82 -6.32 3.50 -13.62
N ALA A 83 -6.22 2.58 -14.58
CA ALA A 83 -5.36 1.41 -14.44
C ALA A 83 -3.88 1.77 -14.22
N TYR A 84 -3.41 2.90 -14.74
CA TYR A 84 -2.04 3.40 -14.50
C TYR A 84 -1.83 3.95 -13.09
N PHE A 85 -2.89 4.19 -12.33
CA PHE A 85 -2.85 4.74 -10.98
C PHE A 85 -3.32 3.74 -9.92
N ASP A 86 -3.81 2.57 -10.34
CA ASP A 86 -4.27 1.54 -9.41
C ASP A 86 -3.09 0.81 -8.76
N VAL A 87 -3.05 0.86 -7.43
CA VAL A 87 -2.00 0.23 -6.61
C VAL A 87 -1.89 -1.28 -6.86
N VAL A 88 -2.98 -1.96 -7.23
CA VAL A 88 -2.98 -3.39 -7.56
C VAL A 88 -1.96 -3.71 -8.66
N ASN A 89 -1.80 -2.83 -9.65
CA ASN A 89 -0.87 -3.04 -10.75
C ASN A 89 0.60 -2.90 -10.34
N PHE A 90 0.90 -2.05 -9.37
CA PHE A 90 2.25 -1.92 -8.78
C PHE A 90 2.54 -3.06 -7.80
N ALA A 91 1.54 -3.49 -7.04
CA ALA A 91 1.63 -4.59 -6.07
C ALA A 91 2.14 -5.89 -6.73
N ARG A 92 1.75 -6.17 -7.98
CA ARG A 92 2.25 -7.32 -8.76
C ARG A 92 3.76 -7.35 -8.96
N ARG A 93 4.45 -6.22 -8.77
CA ARG A 93 5.89 -6.06 -8.99
C ARG A 93 6.72 -6.16 -7.72
N ILE A 94 6.08 -6.20 -6.54
CA ILE A 94 6.76 -6.23 -5.24
C ILE A 94 7.43 -7.60 -5.04
N LYS A 95 8.74 -7.58 -4.85
CA LYS A 95 9.55 -8.76 -4.56
C LYS A 95 10.14 -8.74 -3.15
N VAL A 96 10.09 -7.59 -2.51
CA VAL A 96 10.64 -7.38 -1.18
C VAL A 96 9.64 -7.84 -0.11
N GLU A 97 10.15 -8.09 1.08
CA GLU A 97 9.32 -8.46 2.21
C GLU A 97 8.40 -7.32 2.65
N GLY A 98 7.16 -7.64 2.98
CA GLY A 98 6.16 -6.66 3.32
C GLY A 98 5.32 -7.02 4.55
N TRP A 99 5.12 -6.02 5.41
CA TRP A 99 4.19 -6.04 6.54
C TRP A 99 2.94 -5.24 6.17
N TYR A 100 1.77 -5.85 6.29
CA TYR A 100 0.51 -5.23 5.90
C TYR A 100 -0.49 -5.32 7.04
N SER A 101 -1.24 -4.25 7.26
CA SER A 101 -2.26 -4.28 8.31
C SER A 101 -3.43 -3.36 7.99
N TRP A 102 -4.64 -3.80 8.34
CA TRP A 102 -5.85 -2.99 8.22
C TRP A 102 -6.97 -3.45 9.14
N GLY A 103 -7.98 -2.60 9.28
CA GLY A 103 -9.22 -2.87 9.98
C GLY A 103 -10.26 -3.55 9.10
N PHE A 104 -11.00 -4.48 9.67
CA PHE A 104 -12.03 -5.20 8.92
C PHE A 104 -13.30 -4.35 8.67
N ASN A 105 -13.49 -3.29 9.47
CA ASN A 105 -14.61 -2.36 9.34
C ASN A 105 -14.23 -1.05 8.63
N ASP A 106 -13.14 -1.03 7.89
CA ASP A 106 -12.71 0.16 7.16
C ASP A 106 -13.65 0.41 5.97
N GLN A 107 -14.34 1.56 6.01
CA GLN A 107 -15.24 1.99 4.95
C GLN A 107 -14.58 3.02 4.00
N THR A 108 -13.47 3.60 4.40
CA THR A 108 -12.67 4.51 3.57
C THR A 108 -11.80 3.73 2.59
N CYS A 109 -11.08 2.73 3.10
CA CYS A 109 -10.35 1.77 2.29
C CYS A 109 -10.93 0.37 2.57
N PRO A 110 -12.00 -0.05 1.89
CA PRO A 110 -12.68 -1.31 2.20
C PRO A 110 -11.72 -2.50 2.08
N PRO A 111 -11.82 -3.50 2.99
CA PRO A 111 -10.97 -4.69 2.96
C PRO A 111 -10.90 -5.37 1.60
N THR A 112 -12.01 -5.42 0.85
CA THR A 112 -12.06 -5.98 -0.51
C THR A 112 -11.02 -5.36 -1.44
N SER A 113 -10.86 -4.03 -1.39
CA SER A 113 -9.89 -3.31 -2.21
C SER A 113 -8.44 -3.57 -1.77
N MET A 114 -8.21 -3.62 -0.46
CA MET A 114 -6.87 -3.90 0.09
C MET A 114 -6.44 -5.34 -0.20
N TYR A 115 -7.35 -6.31 -0.07
CA TYR A 115 -7.10 -7.70 -0.48
C TYR A 115 -6.81 -7.83 -1.98
N ALA A 116 -7.43 -7.02 -2.84
CA ALA A 116 -7.14 -7.03 -4.28
C ALA A 116 -5.65 -6.72 -4.55
N ALA A 117 -5.07 -5.76 -3.82
CA ALA A 117 -3.65 -5.46 -3.90
C ALA A 117 -2.80 -6.53 -3.20
N TYR A 118 -3.14 -6.91 -1.97
CA TYR A 118 -2.38 -7.88 -1.18
C TYR A 118 -2.23 -9.23 -1.89
N ASN A 119 -3.32 -9.76 -2.44
CA ASN A 119 -3.34 -11.11 -3.02
C ASN A 119 -2.42 -11.27 -4.25
N VAL A 120 -2.14 -10.18 -4.96
CA VAL A 120 -1.30 -10.21 -6.17
C VAL A 120 0.19 -9.96 -5.89
N ILE A 121 0.57 -9.66 -4.64
CA ILE A 121 1.98 -9.47 -4.25
C ILE A 121 2.69 -10.82 -4.29
N PRO A 122 3.75 -10.99 -5.10
CA PRO A 122 4.48 -12.26 -5.19
C PRO A 122 5.54 -12.46 -4.09
N GLY A 123 6.00 -11.37 -3.46
CA GLY A 123 7.03 -11.41 -2.41
C GLY A 123 6.52 -11.98 -1.08
N ASN A 124 7.45 -12.21 -0.15
CA ASN A 124 7.11 -12.59 1.22
C ASN A 124 6.28 -11.50 1.87
N LYS A 125 5.15 -11.89 2.46
CA LYS A 125 4.20 -10.94 3.01
C LYS A 125 3.49 -11.51 4.22
N GLU A 126 3.29 -10.67 5.22
CA GLU A 126 2.50 -10.99 6.40
C GLU A 126 1.35 -10.00 6.56
N LEU A 127 0.22 -10.48 7.02
CA LEU A 127 -0.99 -9.70 7.20
C LEU A 127 -1.45 -9.72 8.65
N HIS A 128 -1.60 -8.53 9.21
CA HIS A 128 -2.10 -8.29 10.56
C HIS A 128 -3.49 -7.64 10.50
N LEU A 129 -4.54 -8.44 10.69
CA LEU A 129 -5.92 -7.98 10.65
C LEU A 129 -6.44 -7.60 12.03
N TYR A 130 -7.12 -6.46 12.09
CA TYR A 130 -7.80 -5.98 13.28
C TYR A 130 -9.30 -5.91 13.04
N LEU A 131 -10.03 -6.87 13.60
CA LEU A 131 -11.45 -7.08 13.28
C LEU A 131 -12.37 -5.92 13.68
N ARG A 132 -11.96 -5.08 14.64
CA ARG A 132 -12.79 -4.02 15.21
C ARG A 132 -12.40 -2.61 14.80
N THR A 133 -11.28 -2.43 14.06
CA THR A 133 -10.89 -1.11 13.57
C THR A 133 -11.54 -0.78 12.22
N GLY A 134 -11.75 0.50 12.00
CA GLY A 134 -12.04 1.09 10.70
C GLY A 134 -10.76 1.67 10.08
N HIS A 135 -10.82 2.91 9.57
CA HIS A 135 -9.69 3.63 8.97
C HIS A 135 -8.78 4.28 10.03
N TRP A 136 -8.31 3.49 10.99
CA TRP A 136 -7.46 3.90 12.11
C TRP A 136 -6.77 2.68 12.72
N THR A 137 -5.76 2.91 13.57
CA THR A 137 -4.95 1.87 14.20
C THR A 137 -5.07 1.87 15.72
N TYR A 138 -4.95 0.70 16.32
CA TYR A 138 -4.68 0.59 17.76
C TYR A 138 -3.22 0.90 18.08
N PRO A 139 -2.90 1.36 19.32
CA PRO A 139 -1.51 1.56 19.75
C PRO A 139 -0.62 0.32 19.64
N GLU A 140 -1.17 -0.86 19.89
CA GLU A 140 -0.46 -2.14 19.74
C GLU A 140 -0.13 -2.48 18.28
N GLN A 141 -1.00 -2.11 17.35
CA GLN A 141 -0.78 -2.26 15.90
C GLN A 141 0.38 -1.37 15.44
N GLU A 142 0.41 -0.12 15.90
CA GLU A 142 1.52 0.79 15.61
C GLU A 142 2.83 0.30 16.24
N ARG A 143 2.79 -0.24 17.46
CA ARG A 143 3.94 -0.82 18.12
C ARG A 143 4.50 -2.00 17.34
N ALA A 144 3.64 -2.95 16.94
CA ALA A 144 4.05 -4.12 16.15
C ALA A 144 4.71 -3.69 14.83
N ARG A 145 4.14 -2.71 14.13
CA ARG A 145 4.74 -2.14 12.92
C ARG A 145 6.12 -1.56 13.17
N LEU A 146 6.26 -0.73 14.22
CA LEU A 146 7.53 -0.09 14.55
C LEU A 146 8.61 -1.10 14.97
N GLU A 147 8.23 -2.15 15.70
CA GLU A 147 9.14 -3.23 16.08
C GLU A 147 9.63 -3.98 14.84
N TRP A 148 8.72 -4.34 13.94
CA TRP A 148 9.05 -4.98 12.67
C TRP A 148 10.01 -4.12 11.82
N LEU A 149 9.71 -2.81 11.68
CA LEU A 149 10.57 -1.88 10.94
C LEU A 149 11.97 -1.77 11.57
N LYS A 150 12.07 -1.67 12.91
CA LYS A 150 13.36 -1.62 13.62
C LYS A 150 14.18 -2.88 13.41
N GLU A 151 13.54 -4.05 13.32
CA GLU A 151 14.20 -5.31 13.03
C GLU A 151 14.81 -5.32 11.63
N LYS A 152 14.07 -4.79 10.64
CA LYS A 152 14.54 -4.72 9.25
C LYS A 152 15.63 -3.66 9.00
N CYS A 153 15.79 -2.70 9.91
CA CYS A 153 16.84 -1.68 9.85
C CYS A 153 18.15 -2.07 10.59
N LYS A 154 18.24 -3.26 11.14
CA LYS A 154 19.47 -3.78 11.77
C LYS A 154 20.39 -4.39 10.72
#